data_a654a7d0a7bbbcf44041fef90bce39e2
#
_entry.id   a654a7d0a7bbbcf44041fef90bce39e2
#
_cell.length_a   1.000
_cell.length_b   1.000
_cell.length_c   1.000
_cell.angle_alpha   90.00
_cell.angle_beta   90.00
_cell.angle_gamma   90.00
#
_symmetry.space_group_name_H-M   'P 1'
#
loop_
_entity.id
_entity.type
_entity.pdbx_description
1 polymer ?
#
loop_
_entity_poly.entity_id
_entity_poly.type
_entity_poly.pdbx_seq_one_letter_code
_entity_poly.pdbx_strand_id
1 'polypeptide(L)'
;MSESKFLFNGGQCRTYKDGEVPVKFDKVPFTKVEVVEMPPFEVHPKFADKDYVVTSDLTEFIPNVTAAMCDWWWGNMEKGYNVWAPGEHYGFTWQVPPCEVGYEGSVEISYEFDPHSPLALTRLSMKEYPFTECMEHCWMSACMLGPVQTFLIHMYEDTEGGILWRSVQFMTKANAAIMASMADKMPDLSSHMEYESGRLNVVLPPLYTLWINHPDPWENVKFNLTMVKNEDGTWRHKYKNLPPEKHADGTWSYVEPRED
;
A
#
# COMPACT_ATOMS: atom_id res chain seq x y z
N MET A 1 17.01 -21.79 -0.90
CA MET A 1 16.14 -20.75 -1.50
C MET A 1 14.79 -21.42 -1.66
N SER A 2 13.79 -21.01 -0.89
CA SER A 2 12.43 -21.54 -1.08
C SER A 2 11.96 -21.07 -2.45
N GLU A 3 11.51 -21.98 -3.29
CA GLU A 3 10.80 -21.60 -4.50
C GLU A 3 9.59 -20.80 -4.05
N SER A 4 9.54 -19.51 -4.43
CA SER A 4 8.37 -18.69 -4.19
C SER A 4 7.17 -19.32 -4.89
N LYS A 5 6.07 -19.48 -4.18
CA LYS A 5 4.81 -19.97 -4.74
C LYS A 5 4.12 -18.93 -5.62
N PHE A 6 4.59 -17.70 -5.63
CA PHE A 6 4.02 -16.64 -6.47
C PHE A 6 4.39 -16.87 -7.93
N LEU A 7 3.42 -16.74 -8.80
CA LEU A 7 3.53 -16.91 -10.25
C LEU A 7 4.49 -15.90 -10.92
N PHE A 8 4.94 -14.89 -10.20
CA PHE A 8 5.82 -13.84 -10.69
C PHE A 8 7.25 -14.03 -10.18
N ASN A 9 8.05 -14.74 -10.96
CA ASN A 9 9.52 -14.81 -10.86
C ASN A 9 10.13 -14.99 -9.44
N GLY A 10 9.44 -15.66 -8.53
CA GLY A 10 10.03 -16.01 -7.25
C GLY A 10 10.52 -14.84 -6.39
N GLY A 11 9.85 -13.70 -6.43
CA GLY A 11 10.24 -12.51 -5.67
C GLY A 11 11.49 -11.80 -6.18
N GLN A 12 11.92 -12.06 -7.42
CA GLN A 12 13.02 -11.35 -8.04
C GLN A 12 12.55 -10.05 -8.69
N CYS A 13 13.16 -8.94 -8.31
CA CYS A 13 13.00 -7.68 -9.01
C CYS A 13 13.43 -7.85 -10.48
N ARG A 14 12.55 -7.52 -11.42
CA ARG A 14 12.80 -7.57 -12.83
C ARG A 14 12.49 -6.25 -13.48
N THR A 15 13.44 -5.74 -14.25
CA THR A 15 13.22 -4.62 -15.16
C THR A 15 12.84 -5.16 -16.53
N TYR A 16 11.76 -4.65 -17.11
CA TYR A 16 11.39 -4.99 -18.46
C TYR A 16 12.22 -4.19 -19.47
N LYS A 17 12.63 -4.84 -20.55
CA LYS A 17 13.20 -4.15 -21.72
C LYS A 17 12.09 -3.74 -22.69
N ASP A 18 12.41 -2.88 -23.65
CA ASP A 18 11.48 -2.51 -24.70
C ASP A 18 10.92 -3.75 -25.41
N GLY A 19 9.59 -3.83 -25.49
CA GLY A 19 8.88 -4.95 -26.08
C GLY A 19 8.71 -6.18 -25.17
N GLU A 20 9.28 -6.21 -23.99
CA GLU A 20 9.16 -7.34 -23.04
C GLU A 20 7.96 -7.24 -22.11
N VAL A 21 7.30 -6.09 -22.00
CA VAL A 21 6.10 -5.95 -21.16
C VAL A 21 5.02 -6.89 -21.69
N PRO A 22 4.68 -7.98 -20.97
CA PRO A 22 3.88 -9.07 -21.54
C PRO A 22 2.45 -8.66 -21.82
N VAL A 23 1.92 -7.70 -21.07
CA VAL A 23 0.56 -7.18 -21.25
C VAL A 23 0.60 -5.68 -20.99
N LYS A 24 0.16 -4.91 -21.99
CA LYS A 24 -0.16 -3.49 -21.83
C LYS A 24 -1.67 -3.36 -21.75
N PHE A 25 -2.14 -2.78 -20.65
CA PHE A 25 -3.52 -2.36 -20.53
C PHE A 25 -3.62 -0.90 -20.93
N ASP A 26 -4.63 -0.57 -21.71
CA ASP A 26 -4.99 0.82 -21.93
C ASP A 26 -5.68 1.38 -20.68
N LYS A 27 -5.51 2.66 -20.43
CA LYS A 27 -6.25 3.37 -19.40
C LYS A 27 -7.75 3.23 -19.65
N VAL A 28 -8.49 2.83 -18.62
CA VAL A 28 -9.94 2.66 -18.72
C VAL A 28 -10.67 3.82 -18.02
N PRO A 29 -11.91 4.12 -18.39
CA PRO A 29 -12.71 5.08 -17.65
C PRO A 29 -12.86 4.66 -16.19
N PHE A 30 -12.85 5.64 -15.28
CA PHE A 30 -13.11 5.45 -13.87
C PHE A 30 -14.19 6.42 -13.40
N THR A 31 -14.82 6.09 -12.29
CA THR A 31 -15.79 6.99 -11.66
C THR A 31 -15.03 7.93 -10.74
N LYS A 32 -15.12 9.23 -11.01
CA LYS A 32 -14.57 10.21 -10.10
C LYS A 32 -15.30 10.08 -8.75
N VAL A 33 -14.53 9.86 -7.70
CA VAL A 33 -15.06 9.74 -6.35
C VAL A 33 -15.20 11.12 -5.69
N GLU A 34 -16.02 11.19 -4.64
CA GLU A 34 -16.24 12.43 -3.90
C GLU A 34 -15.00 12.75 -3.06
N VAL A 35 -14.45 13.95 -3.25
CA VAL A 35 -13.36 14.46 -2.44
C VAL A 35 -13.91 15.05 -1.15
N VAL A 36 -13.34 14.65 -0.02
CA VAL A 36 -13.73 15.09 1.32
C VAL A 36 -12.64 15.98 1.90
N GLU A 37 -13.00 17.17 2.37
CA GLU A 37 -12.04 18.04 3.04
C GLU A 37 -11.74 17.52 4.46
N MET A 38 -10.46 17.32 4.76
CA MET A 38 -10.00 16.90 6.06
C MET A 38 -9.03 17.93 6.66
N PRO A 39 -8.94 18.03 7.99
CA PRO A 39 -7.93 18.85 8.62
C PRO A 39 -6.51 18.43 8.19
N PRO A 40 -5.57 19.39 8.03
CA PRO A 40 -4.20 19.07 7.71
C PRO A 40 -3.54 18.29 8.84
N PHE A 41 -2.54 17.48 8.49
CA PHE A 41 -1.76 16.72 9.46
C PHE A 41 -0.84 17.62 10.29
N GLU A 42 -0.77 17.33 11.58
CA GLU A 42 0.25 17.86 12.47
C GLU A 42 1.30 16.80 12.77
N VAL A 43 2.58 17.16 12.61
CA VAL A 43 3.68 16.27 12.99
C VAL A 43 3.72 16.15 14.51
N HIS A 44 3.70 14.93 15.01
CA HIS A 44 3.80 14.65 16.43
C HIS A 44 5.14 15.15 17.00
N PRO A 45 5.20 15.77 18.20
CA PRO A 45 6.42 16.34 18.78
C PRO A 45 7.63 15.40 18.82
N LYS A 46 7.40 14.10 18.96
CA LYS A 46 8.44 13.06 18.93
C LYS A 46 9.26 13.05 17.64
N PHE A 47 8.68 13.52 16.52
CA PHE A 47 9.30 13.55 15.19
C PHE A 47 9.64 14.97 14.73
N ALA A 48 9.62 15.97 15.61
CA ALA A 48 9.87 17.36 15.25
C ALA A 48 11.28 17.59 14.67
N ASP A 49 12.25 16.73 15.01
CA ASP A 49 13.62 16.76 14.48
C ASP A 49 13.74 16.21 13.04
N LYS A 50 12.72 15.51 12.54
CA LYS A 50 12.73 14.92 11.20
C LYS A 50 12.38 15.91 10.09
N ASP A 51 11.84 17.06 10.46
CA ASP A 51 11.47 18.13 9.52
C ASP A 51 10.59 17.66 8.36
N TYR A 52 9.60 16.81 8.69
CA TYR A 52 8.66 16.27 7.71
C TYR A 52 7.68 17.31 7.20
N VAL A 53 7.33 17.19 5.92
CA VAL A 53 6.28 17.95 5.25
C VAL A 53 5.41 17.01 4.46
N VAL A 54 4.11 17.24 4.47
CA VAL A 54 3.14 16.58 3.60
C VAL A 54 3.23 17.24 2.22
N THR A 55 3.41 16.44 1.18
CA THR A 55 3.54 16.90 -0.20
C THR A 55 2.32 16.59 -1.05
N SER A 56 1.52 15.60 -0.63
CA SER A 56 0.21 15.28 -1.20
C SER A 56 -0.69 14.75 -0.10
N ASP A 57 -1.97 15.13 -0.14
CA ASP A 57 -3.00 14.73 0.81
C ASP A 57 -4.36 14.77 0.09
N LEU A 58 -4.94 13.59 -0.10
CA LEU A 58 -6.21 13.43 -0.80
C LEU A 58 -7.10 12.49 0.00
N THR A 59 -8.28 12.98 0.37
CA THR A 59 -9.31 12.16 1.02
C THR A 59 -10.52 12.02 0.12
N GLU A 60 -11.00 10.80 -0.02
CA GLU A 60 -12.09 10.46 -0.93
C GLU A 60 -13.06 9.47 -0.28
N PHE A 61 -14.33 9.58 -0.65
CA PHE A 61 -15.32 8.55 -0.31
C PHE A 61 -15.37 7.50 -1.41
N ILE A 62 -15.11 6.24 -1.06
CA ILE A 62 -15.11 5.11 -1.99
C ILE A 62 -16.29 4.19 -1.67
N PRO A 63 -17.32 4.13 -2.53
CA PRO A 63 -18.52 3.33 -2.28
C PRO A 63 -18.24 1.83 -2.45
N ASN A 64 -19.01 1.01 -1.71
CA ASN A 64 -19.01 -0.47 -1.81
C ASN A 64 -17.68 -1.15 -1.46
N VAL A 65 -16.73 -0.45 -0.87
CA VAL A 65 -15.49 -0.99 -0.31
C VAL A 65 -15.59 -0.98 1.21
N THR A 66 -14.93 -1.92 1.88
CA THR A 66 -14.84 -1.97 3.34
C THR A 66 -13.37 -1.94 3.79
N ALA A 67 -13.12 -1.52 5.01
CA ALA A 67 -11.78 -1.54 5.59
C ALA A 67 -11.17 -2.96 5.59
N ALA A 68 -11.97 -3.99 5.84
CA ALA A 68 -11.52 -5.38 5.75
C ALA A 68 -11.06 -5.80 4.34
N MET A 69 -11.68 -5.27 3.28
CA MET A 69 -11.21 -5.48 1.91
C MET A 69 -9.85 -4.82 1.68
N CYS A 70 -9.64 -3.62 2.20
CA CYS A 70 -8.37 -2.90 2.09
C CYS A 70 -7.26 -3.60 2.90
N ASP A 71 -7.55 -4.04 4.14
CA ASP A 71 -6.60 -4.82 4.93
C ASP A 71 -6.12 -6.07 4.17
N TRP A 72 -7.06 -6.80 3.58
CA TRP A 72 -6.75 -7.95 2.74
C TRP A 72 -5.94 -7.58 1.50
N TRP A 73 -6.29 -6.49 0.83
CA TRP A 73 -5.63 -6.03 -0.40
C TRP A 73 -4.12 -5.86 -0.21
N TRP A 74 -3.72 -5.23 0.87
CA TRP A 74 -2.32 -4.97 1.16
C TRP A 74 -1.44 -6.21 1.34
N GLY A 75 -2.03 -7.36 1.57
CA GLY A 75 -1.34 -8.65 1.61
C GLY A 75 -1.38 -9.43 0.28
N ASN A 76 -2.17 -8.97 -0.70
CA ASN A 76 -2.57 -9.75 -1.88
C ASN A 76 -2.56 -8.95 -3.20
N MET A 77 -1.79 -7.88 -3.27
CA MET A 77 -1.80 -6.93 -4.41
C MET A 77 -1.42 -7.60 -5.74
N GLU A 78 -0.59 -8.65 -5.71
CA GLU A 78 -0.19 -9.41 -6.89
C GLU A 78 -1.38 -10.02 -7.66
N LYS A 79 -2.54 -10.18 -7.01
CA LYS A 79 -3.75 -10.75 -7.59
C LYS A 79 -4.50 -9.81 -8.52
N GLY A 80 -4.26 -8.49 -8.39
CA GLY A 80 -5.04 -7.53 -9.13
C GLY A 80 -4.35 -6.22 -9.47
N TYR A 81 -3.07 -6.09 -9.20
CA TYR A 81 -2.35 -4.82 -9.33
C TYR A 81 -2.51 -4.16 -10.71
N ASN A 82 -2.29 -4.92 -11.79
CA ASN A 82 -2.36 -4.40 -13.15
C ASN A 82 -3.79 -4.02 -13.58
N VAL A 83 -4.82 -4.61 -12.97
CA VAL A 83 -6.22 -4.27 -13.27
C VAL A 83 -6.77 -3.20 -12.33
N TRP A 84 -6.05 -2.88 -11.26
CA TRP A 84 -6.39 -1.77 -10.39
C TRP A 84 -6.23 -0.42 -11.12
N ALA A 85 -5.07 -0.11 -11.65
CA ALA A 85 -4.85 1.10 -12.45
C ALA A 85 -4.28 0.73 -13.85
N PRO A 86 -5.09 0.13 -14.75
CA PRO A 86 -4.62 -0.28 -16.08
C PRO A 86 -4.15 0.92 -16.89
N GLY A 87 -3.00 0.74 -17.56
CA GLY A 87 -2.34 1.82 -18.30
C GLY A 87 -1.37 2.66 -17.50
N GLU A 88 -1.38 2.53 -16.15
CA GLU A 88 -0.40 3.14 -15.25
C GLU A 88 0.35 2.08 -14.43
N HIS A 89 -0.29 0.94 -14.11
CA HIS A 89 0.34 -0.20 -13.47
C HIS A 89 0.77 -1.24 -14.53
N TYR A 90 2.06 -1.46 -14.64
CA TYR A 90 2.64 -2.35 -15.65
C TYR A 90 3.07 -3.70 -15.09
N GLY A 91 3.30 -3.81 -13.80
CA GLY A 91 3.71 -5.04 -13.16
C GLY A 91 3.84 -4.94 -11.66
N PHE A 92 3.85 -6.10 -11.02
CA PHE A 92 3.99 -6.24 -9.57
C PHE A 92 4.73 -7.54 -9.24
N THR A 93 5.57 -7.51 -8.23
CA THR A 93 6.15 -8.71 -7.63
C THR A 93 6.53 -8.45 -6.18
N TRP A 94 6.59 -9.50 -5.39
CA TRP A 94 7.14 -9.44 -4.05
C TRP A 94 8.65 -9.69 -4.08
N GLN A 95 9.44 -8.78 -3.54
CA GLN A 95 10.84 -9.01 -3.23
C GLN A 95 10.97 -9.72 -1.89
N VAL A 96 10.19 -9.30 -0.90
CA VAL A 96 10.03 -9.93 0.41
C VAL A 96 8.53 -10.09 0.66
N PRO A 97 7.95 -11.27 0.43
CA PRO A 97 6.51 -11.44 0.47
C PRO A 97 5.97 -11.44 1.91
N PRO A 98 4.75 -10.93 2.12
CA PRO A 98 4.15 -10.86 3.44
C PRO A 98 3.86 -12.23 4.07
N CYS A 99 3.73 -13.29 3.26
CA CYS A 99 3.62 -14.64 3.77
C CYS A 99 4.93 -15.18 4.40
N GLU A 100 6.07 -14.51 4.19
CA GLU A 100 7.35 -14.89 4.81
C GLU A 100 7.67 -14.06 6.07
N VAL A 101 7.28 -12.79 6.10
CA VAL A 101 7.69 -11.85 7.16
C VAL A 101 6.53 -11.18 7.91
N GLY A 102 5.31 -11.30 7.40
CA GLY A 102 4.17 -10.52 7.86
C GLY A 102 4.10 -9.14 7.21
N TYR A 103 3.50 -8.17 7.90
CA TYR A 103 3.34 -6.82 7.38
C TYR A 103 4.67 -6.05 7.38
N GLU A 104 5.27 -5.85 8.56
CA GLU A 104 6.48 -5.06 8.70
C GLU A 104 7.67 -5.72 7.99
N GLY A 105 8.35 -4.95 7.15
CA GLY A 105 9.51 -5.42 6.40
C GLY A 105 9.17 -6.19 5.12
N SER A 106 7.90 -6.43 4.79
CA SER A 106 7.55 -6.92 3.46
C SER A 106 7.87 -5.85 2.42
N VAL A 107 8.35 -6.30 1.25
CA VAL A 107 8.82 -5.42 0.18
C VAL A 107 8.15 -5.82 -1.12
N GLU A 108 7.42 -4.89 -1.69
CA GLU A 108 6.86 -4.99 -3.02
C GLU A 108 7.73 -4.26 -4.04
N ILE A 109 7.71 -4.76 -5.24
CA ILE A 109 8.27 -4.09 -6.41
C ILE A 109 7.11 -3.80 -7.35
N SER A 110 6.74 -2.55 -7.48
CA SER A 110 5.75 -2.07 -8.43
C SER A 110 6.41 -1.43 -9.64
N TYR A 111 5.73 -1.52 -10.77
CA TYR A 111 6.10 -0.83 -12.01
C TYR A 111 4.94 0.09 -12.35
N GLU A 112 5.09 1.35 -11.95
CA GLU A 112 4.11 2.41 -12.14
C GLU A 112 4.64 3.43 -13.13
N PHE A 113 3.78 3.97 -13.98
CA PHE A 113 4.10 4.99 -14.99
C PHE A 113 5.10 4.53 -16.05
N ASP A 114 6.13 3.78 -15.69
CA ASP A 114 7.19 3.32 -16.56
C ASP A 114 7.52 1.83 -16.27
N PRO A 115 7.35 0.91 -17.26
CA PRO A 115 7.66 -0.50 -17.09
C PRO A 115 9.15 -0.81 -16.91
N HIS A 116 10.02 0.20 -17.08
CA HIS A 116 11.46 0.05 -16.95
C HIS A 116 12.00 0.61 -15.61
N SER A 117 11.15 1.25 -14.83
CA SER A 117 11.53 1.91 -13.56
C SER A 117 10.79 1.28 -12.37
N PRO A 118 11.30 0.18 -11.81
CA PRO A 118 10.69 -0.44 -10.64
C PRO A 118 10.80 0.45 -9.40
N LEU A 119 9.73 0.47 -8.61
CA LEU A 119 9.68 1.08 -7.28
C LEU A 119 9.67 -0.03 -6.22
N ALA A 120 10.62 0.01 -5.31
CA ALA A 120 10.62 -0.86 -4.15
C ALA A 120 9.95 -0.13 -2.98
N LEU A 121 8.80 -0.63 -2.55
CA LEU A 121 8.07 -0.09 -1.40
C LEU A 121 8.21 -1.06 -0.22
N THR A 122 8.87 -0.59 0.83
CA THR A 122 9.03 -1.34 2.08
C THR A 122 7.96 -0.93 3.07
N ARG A 123 7.18 -1.89 3.58
CA ARG A 123 6.20 -1.62 4.63
C ARG A 123 6.87 -1.36 5.96
N LEU A 124 6.49 -0.24 6.55
CA LEU A 124 7.10 0.26 7.77
C LEU A 124 6.31 -0.12 9.01
N SER A 125 7.03 -0.17 10.13
CA SER A 125 6.40 -0.19 11.45
C SER A 125 5.66 1.12 11.71
N MET A 126 4.48 1.06 12.35
CA MET A 126 3.77 2.27 12.79
C MET A 126 4.54 3.07 13.85
N LYS A 127 5.63 2.55 14.40
CA LYS A 127 6.59 3.34 15.21
C LYS A 127 7.22 4.50 14.45
N GLU A 128 7.23 4.40 13.12
CA GLU A 128 7.70 5.45 12.19
C GLU A 128 6.58 6.41 11.75
N TYR A 129 5.32 6.18 12.15
CA TYR A 129 4.19 7.03 11.81
C TYR A 129 4.29 8.37 12.54
N PRO A 130 4.40 9.51 11.80
CA PRO A 130 4.85 10.74 12.43
C PRO A 130 3.75 11.73 12.81
N PHE A 131 2.46 11.41 12.60
CA PHE A 131 1.38 12.39 12.75
C PHE A 131 0.55 12.18 14.03
N THR A 132 -0.10 13.26 14.48
CA THR A 132 -0.96 13.27 15.67
C THR A 132 -2.31 12.62 15.44
N GLU A 133 -2.79 12.62 14.18
CA GLU A 133 -4.07 12.07 13.77
C GLU A 133 -3.88 10.88 12.84
N CYS A 134 -4.79 9.92 12.92
CA CYS A 134 -4.84 8.73 12.08
C CYS A 134 -6.30 8.28 11.95
N MET A 135 -6.65 7.64 10.83
CA MET A 135 -7.92 6.93 10.68
C MET A 135 -7.86 5.55 11.34
N GLU A 136 -8.98 4.84 11.35
CA GLU A 136 -9.12 3.56 12.06
C GLU A 136 -8.14 2.49 11.54
N HIS A 137 -7.83 2.48 10.25
CA HIS A 137 -6.87 1.58 9.62
C HIS A 137 -5.79 2.37 8.88
N CYS A 138 -4.57 1.82 8.84
CA CYS A 138 -3.44 2.50 8.20
C CYS A 138 -2.44 1.52 7.60
N TRP A 139 -2.12 1.72 6.33
CA TRP A 139 -0.98 1.14 5.64
C TRP A 139 0.09 2.22 5.43
N MET A 140 1.35 1.90 5.67
CA MET A 140 2.47 2.83 5.48
C MET A 140 3.67 2.15 4.85
N SER A 141 4.26 2.81 3.88
CA SER A 141 5.49 2.36 3.23
C SER A 141 6.48 3.49 3.00
N ALA A 142 7.72 3.12 2.70
CA ALA A 142 8.74 4.02 2.18
C ALA A 142 9.30 3.49 0.86
N CYS A 143 9.63 4.40 -0.04
CA CYS A 143 10.34 4.09 -1.27
C CYS A 143 11.34 5.17 -1.65
N MET A 144 12.15 4.88 -2.67
CA MET A 144 13.05 5.84 -3.31
C MET A 144 12.51 6.22 -4.68
N LEU A 145 12.21 7.50 -4.88
CA LEU A 145 11.92 8.09 -6.18
C LEU A 145 13.20 8.76 -6.71
N GLY A 146 14.01 8.01 -7.43
CA GLY A 146 15.35 8.45 -7.80
C GLY A 146 16.21 8.73 -6.54
N PRO A 147 16.71 9.97 -6.32
CA PRO A 147 17.50 10.31 -5.14
C PRO A 147 16.67 10.67 -3.91
N VAL A 148 15.33 10.69 -4.01
CA VAL A 148 14.43 11.20 -2.97
C VAL A 148 13.78 10.05 -2.23
N GLN A 149 14.00 9.98 -0.91
CA GLN A 149 13.19 9.11 -0.05
C GLN A 149 11.84 9.76 0.20
N THR A 150 10.77 9.01 -0.06
CA THR A 150 9.39 9.39 0.21
C THR A 150 8.68 8.34 1.03
N PHE A 151 7.63 8.77 1.72
CA PHE A 151 6.76 7.90 2.50
C PHE A 151 5.34 8.03 1.95
N LEU A 152 4.66 6.90 1.87
CA LEU A 152 3.28 6.78 1.45
C LEU A 152 2.45 6.21 2.59
N ILE A 153 1.29 6.79 2.79
CA ILE A 153 0.28 6.33 3.74
C ILE A 153 -1.04 6.20 3.01
N HIS A 154 -1.71 5.07 3.19
CA HIS A 154 -3.13 4.92 2.90
C HIS A 154 -3.87 4.63 4.20
N MET A 155 -4.73 5.54 4.58
CA MET A 155 -5.59 5.38 5.75
C MET A 155 -7.04 5.23 5.30
N TYR A 156 -7.82 4.50 6.07
CA TYR A 156 -9.21 4.29 5.75
C TYR A 156 -10.02 3.90 6.98
N GLU A 157 -11.31 4.16 6.91
CA GLU A 157 -12.28 3.78 7.92
C GLU A 157 -13.63 3.49 7.28
N ASP A 158 -14.37 2.56 7.85
CA ASP A 158 -15.71 2.24 7.38
C ASP A 158 -16.67 3.40 7.64
N THR A 159 -17.54 3.69 6.66
CA THR A 159 -18.62 4.65 6.77
C THR A 159 -19.88 4.13 6.08
N GLU A 160 -20.97 4.85 6.15
CA GLU A 160 -22.22 4.42 5.51
C GLU A 160 -22.05 4.28 3.99
N GLY A 161 -22.20 3.07 3.49
CA GLY A 161 -22.15 2.73 2.06
C GLY A 161 -20.75 2.56 1.46
N GLY A 162 -19.66 2.67 2.23
CA GLY A 162 -18.29 2.54 1.74
C GLY A 162 -17.24 2.86 2.80
N ILE A 163 -16.14 3.43 2.35
CA ILE A 163 -15.05 3.89 3.21
C ILE A 163 -14.71 5.35 2.94
N LEU A 164 -14.18 6.05 3.94
CA LEU A 164 -13.30 7.18 3.73
C LEU A 164 -11.89 6.62 3.50
N TRP A 165 -11.26 7.10 2.43
CA TRP A 165 -9.89 6.71 2.04
C TRP A 165 -9.02 7.94 1.92
N ARG A 166 -7.90 7.98 2.62
CA ARG A 166 -6.97 9.11 2.60
C ARG A 166 -5.60 8.65 2.17
N SER A 167 -5.15 9.14 1.04
CA SER A 167 -3.81 8.92 0.48
C SER A 167 -2.91 10.10 0.80
N VAL A 168 -1.75 9.83 1.43
CA VAL A 168 -0.82 10.86 1.88
C VAL A 168 0.58 10.54 1.43
N GLN A 169 1.25 11.51 0.86
CA GLN A 169 2.68 11.47 0.63
C GLN A 169 3.37 12.49 1.52
N PHE A 170 4.44 12.09 2.16
CA PHE A 170 5.27 12.99 2.97
C PHE A 170 6.75 12.64 2.86
N MET A 171 7.58 13.59 3.18
CA MET A 171 9.05 13.46 3.17
C MET A 171 9.69 14.54 4.02
N THR A 172 11.01 14.54 4.14
CA THR A 172 11.74 15.66 4.76
C THR A 172 11.67 16.89 3.85
N LYS A 173 11.78 18.11 4.42
CA LYS A 173 11.86 19.35 3.63
C LYS A 173 12.99 19.33 2.60
N ALA A 174 14.13 18.74 2.95
CA ALA A 174 15.26 18.60 2.02
C ALA A 174 14.85 17.74 0.79
N ASN A 175 14.20 16.61 1.01
CA ASN A 175 13.69 15.75 -0.07
C ASN A 175 12.61 16.46 -0.89
N ALA A 176 11.70 17.20 -0.25
CA ALA A 176 10.66 17.95 -0.93
C ALA A 176 11.26 19.03 -1.85
N ALA A 177 12.34 19.71 -1.43
CA ALA A 177 13.04 20.67 -2.27
C ALA A 177 13.69 20.02 -3.51
N ILE A 178 14.28 18.83 -3.35
CA ILE A 178 14.82 18.06 -4.48
C ILE A 178 13.68 17.64 -5.42
N MET A 179 12.60 17.09 -4.87
CA MET A 179 11.42 16.68 -5.64
C MET A 179 10.86 17.84 -6.47
N ALA A 180 10.68 19.02 -5.84
CA ALA A 180 10.21 20.21 -6.52
C ALA A 180 11.13 20.66 -7.68
N SER A 181 12.45 20.48 -7.54
CA SER A 181 13.41 20.78 -8.61
C SER A 181 13.33 19.82 -9.81
N MET A 182 12.66 18.69 -9.62
CA MET A 182 12.47 17.63 -10.63
C MET A 182 11.02 17.57 -11.14
N ALA A 183 10.14 18.48 -10.74
CA ALA A 183 8.70 18.41 -10.99
C ALA A 183 8.34 18.17 -12.46
N ASP A 184 9.07 18.82 -13.40
CA ASP A 184 8.84 18.64 -14.84
C ASP A 184 9.13 17.22 -15.37
N LYS A 185 9.78 16.38 -14.54
CA LYS A 185 10.18 15.01 -14.89
C LYS A 185 9.41 13.95 -14.08
N MET A 186 8.60 14.39 -13.13
CA MET A 186 7.83 13.50 -12.26
C MET A 186 6.45 13.26 -12.87
N PRO A 187 5.89 12.07 -12.70
CA PRO A 187 4.50 11.82 -13.05
C PRO A 187 3.57 12.66 -12.16
N ASP A 188 2.35 12.90 -12.64
CA ASP A 188 1.29 13.54 -11.87
C ASP A 188 0.71 12.53 -10.85
N LEU A 189 1.29 12.52 -9.65
CA LEU A 189 0.90 11.61 -8.58
C LEU A 189 -0.53 11.88 -8.07
N SER A 190 -1.00 13.11 -8.11
CA SER A 190 -2.37 13.42 -7.68
C SER A 190 -3.39 12.80 -8.61
N SER A 191 -3.18 12.93 -9.93
CA SER A 191 -4.02 12.30 -10.94
C SER A 191 -3.98 10.78 -10.88
N HIS A 192 -2.82 10.22 -10.54
CA HIS A 192 -2.65 8.78 -10.34
C HIS A 192 -3.45 8.28 -9.12
N MET A 193 -3.32 8.92 -7.98
CA MET A 193 -4.08 8.55 -6.77
C MET A 193 -5.59 8.65 -7.01
N GLU A 194 -6.07 9.71 -7.69
CA GLU A 194 -7.49 9.83 -8.05
C GLU A 194 -7.95 8.67 -8.97
N TYR A 195 -7.08 8.24 -9.90
CA TYR A 195 -7.38 7.10 -10.76
C TYR A 195 -7.46 5.79 -9.98
N GLU A 196 -6.51 5.53 -9.09
CA GLU A 196 -6.50 4.35 -8.23
C GLU A 196 -7.75 4.28 -7.34
N SER A 197 -8.07 5.36 -6.64
CA SER A 197 -9.25 5.48 -5.77
C SER A 197 -10.54 5.24 -6.54
N GLY A 198 -10.67 5.88 -7.69
CA GLY A 198 -11.85 5.74 -8.56
C GLY A 198 -12.02 4.35 -9.20
N ARG A 199 -11.03 3.48 -9.05
CA ARG A 199 -11.04 2.10 -9.52
C ARG A 199 -11.26 1.07 -8.41
N LEU A 200 -10.95 1.42 -7.17
CA LEU A 200 -11.03 0.48 -6.04
C LEU A 200 -12.41 -0.17 -5.91
N ASN A 201 -13.49 0.59 -6.02
CA ASN A 201 -14.86 0.10 -5.90
C ASN A 201 -15.26 -0.92 -6.98
N VAL A 202 -14.56 -0.94 -8.11
CA VAL A 202 -14.81 -1.88 -9.22
C VAL A 202 -13.95 -3.13 -9.11
N VAL A 203 -12.73 -2.97 -8.62
CA VAL A 203 -11.72 -4.04 -8.62
C VAL A 203 -11.72 -4.82 -7.31
N LEU A 204 -11.75 -4.12 -6.18
CA LEU A 204 -11.49 -4.75 -4.90
C LEU A 204 -12.63 -5.69 -4.41
N PRO A 205 -13.92 -5.33 -4.46
CA PRO A 205 -14.96 -6.22 -3.98
C PRO A 205 -15.03 -7.58 -4.69
N PRO A 206 -14.95 -7.67 -6.04
CA PRO A 206 -14.93 -8.96 -6.71
C PRO A 206 -13.65 -9.77 -6.44
N LEU A 207 -12.48 -9.15 -6.35
CA LEU A 207 -11.24 -9.84 -5.99
C LEU A 207 -11.31 -10.39 -4.57
N TYR A 208 -11.74 -9.58 -3.61
CA TYR A 208 -11.92 -10.01 -2.23
C TYR A 208 -12.88 -11.19 -2.12
N THR A 209 -14.04 -11.12 -2.76
CA THR A 209 -15.03 -12.21 -2.77
C THR A 209 -14.46 -13.50 -3.34
N LEU A 210 -13.64 -13.41 -4.38
CA LEU A 210 -13.03 -14.56 -5.03
C LEU A 210 -11.98 -15.24 -4.13
N TRP A 211 -11.21 -14.47 -3.35
CA TRP A 211 -10.00 -14.95 -2.68
C TRP A 211 -10.11 -15.06 -1.16
N ILE A 212 -11.00 -14.34 -0.48
CA ILE A 212 -11.01 -14.26 1.00
C ILE A 212 -11.13 -15.61 1.69
N ASN A 213 -11.81 -16.57 1.04
CA ASN A 213 -11.99 -17.92 1.55
C ASN A 213 -10.98 -18.93 0.97
N HIS A 214 -9.95 -18.48 0.24
CA HIS A 214 -8.91 -19.39 -0.23
C HIS A 214 -8.20 -20.01 0.97
N PRO A 215 -8.08 -21.37 1.03
CA PRO A 215 -7.67 -22.06 2.24
C PRO A 215 -6.17 -22.00 2.54
N ASP A 216 -5.32 -21.75 1.53
CA ASP A 216 -3.87 -21.66 1.71
C ASP A 216 -3.47 -20.27 2.20
N PRO A 217 -3.03 -20.12 3.47
CA PRO A 217 -2.65 -18.82 4.01
C PRO A 217 -1.38 -18.26 3.38
N TRP A 218 -0.59 -19.06 2.67
CA TRP A 218 0.53 -18.58 1.87
C TRP A 218 0.07 -17.81 0.64
N GLU A 219 -0.99 -18.30 0.01
CA GLU A 219 -1.60 -17.67 -1.17
C GLU A 219 -2.64 -16.59 -0.83
N ASN A 220 -3.04 -16.49 0.44
CA ASN A 220 -4.12 -15.59 0.88
C ASN A 220 -3.77 -15.01 2.25
N VAL A 221 -2.88 -14.03 2.26
CA VAL A 221 -2.45 -13.37 3.49
C VAL A 221 -3.59 -12.51 4.04
N LYS A 222 -3.82 -12.56 5.33
CA LYS A 222 -4.84 -11.75 6.01
C LYS A 222 -4.18 -10.80 6.99
N PHE A 223 -4.33 -9.52 6.75
CA PHE A 223 -3.93 -8.47 7.67
C PHE A 223 -5.11 -7.91 8.45
N ASN A 224 -4.81 -7.34 9.60
CA ASN A 224 -5.66 -6.43 10.34
C ASN A 224 -4.83 -5.20 10.69
N LEU A 225 -5.08 -4.10 10.00
CA LEU A 225 -4.30 -2.87 10.11
C LEU A 225 -4.97 -1.82 11.00
N THR A 226 -5.88 -2.27 11.89
CA THR A 226 -6.53 -1.38 12.88
C THR A 226 -5.48 -0.65 13.70
N MET A 227 -5.67 0.66 13.85
CA MET A 227 -4.80 1.55 14.60
C MET A 227 -5.29 1.77 16.02
N VAL A 228 -4.34 1.95 16.94
CA VAL A 228 -4.62 2.40 18.30
C VAL A 228 -3.63 3.47 18.72
N LYS A 229 -4.13 4.47 19.45
CA LYS A 229 -3.33 5.58 19.99
C LYS A 229 -2.70 5.14 21.31
N ASN A 230 -1.38 5.35 21.43
CA ASN A 230 -0.62 5.10 22.64
C ASN A 230 -0.83 6.23 23.67
N GLU A 231 -0.43 6.00 24.94
CA GLU A 231 -0.51 7.00 26.00
C GLU A 231 0.31 8.27 25.70
N ASP A 232 1.42 8.14 24.96
CA ASP A 232 2.27 9.26 24.54
C ASP A 232 1.72 10.00 23.30
N GLY A 233 0.55 9.60 22.79
CA GLY A 233 -0.11 10.20 21.63
C GLY A 233 0.38 9.67 20.27
N THR A 234 1.39 8.80 20.24
CA THR A 234 1.82 8.10 19.00
C THR A 234 0.84 6.99 18.65
N TRP A 235 1.00 6.44 17.45
CA TRP A 235 0.13 5.40 16.93
C TRP A 235 0.88 4.09 16.73
N ARG A 236 0.14 2.97 16.78
CA ARG A 236 0.60 1.64 16.39
C ARG A 236 -0.54 0.82 15.80
N HIS A 237 -0.21 -0.22 15.07
CA HIS A 237 -1.22 -1.25 14.79
C HIS A 237 -1.67 -1.90 16.10
N LYS A 238 -2.96 -2.15 16.22
CA LYS A 238 -3.53 -2.90 17.35
C LYS A 238 -2.97 -4.32 17.38
N TYR A 239 -2.75 -4.90 16.20
CA TYR A 239 -2.37 -6.28 16.04
C TYR A 239 -1.01 -6.44 15.35
N LYS A 240 -0.24 -7.44 15.76
CA LYS A 240 0.91 -7.93 15.00
C LYS A 240 0.42 -8.75 13.83
N ASN A 241 0.68 -8.28 12.63
CA ASN A 241 0.39 -8.98 11.39
C ASN A 241 1.56 -9.90 11.02
N LEU A 242 1.57 -11.09 11.62
CA LEU A 242 2.62 -12.09 11.48
C LEU A 242 2.44 -12.91 10.20
N PRO A 243 3.53 -13.52 9.67
CA PRO A 243 3.42 -14.49 8.58
C PRO A 243 2.68 -15.74 9.04
N PRO A 244 2.08 -16.50 8.09
CA PRO A 244 1.51 -17.80 8.41
C PRO A 244 2.56 -18.77 8.94
N GLU A 245 2.15 -19.68 9.82
CA GLU A 245 3.03 -20.70 10.42
C GLU A 245 3.06 -21.96 9.57
N LYS A 246 4.28 -22.44 9.29
CA LYS A 246 4.51 -23.72 8.61
C LYS A 246 4.62 -24.86 9.61
N HIS A 247 3.84 -25.90 9.43
CA HIS A 247 3.89 -27.11 10.25
C HIS A 247 4.88 -28.15 9.73
N ALA A 248 5.25 -29.10 10.58
CA ALA A 248 6.22 -30.17 10.25
C ALA A 248 5.75 -31.09 9.11
N ASP A 249 4.45 -31.21 8.91
CA ASP A 249 3.84 -31.98 7.81
C ASP A 249 3.79 -31.20 6.48
N GLY A 250 4.31 -29.97 6.46
CA GLY A 250 4.35 -29.11 5.28
C GLY A 250 3.08 -28.29 5.06
N THR A 251 2.07 -28.41 5.91
CA THR A 251 0.89 -27.55 5.88
C THR A 251 1.15 -26.19 6.49
N TRP A 252 0.24 -25.24 6.24
CA TRP A 252 0.30 -23.88 6.75
C TRP A 252 -0.97 -23.54 7.52
N SER A 253 -0.85 -22.70 8.54
CA SER A 253 -2.01 -22.14 9.22
C SER A 253 -1.88 -20.62 9.36
N TYR A 254 -3.03 -19.95 9.44
CA TYR A 254 -3.05 -18.55 9.82
C TYR A 254 -2.57 -18.40 11.26
N VAL A 255 -1.77 -17.39 11.47
CA VAL A 255 -1.46 -16.91 12.82
C VAL A 255 -2.47 -15.82 13.13
N GLU A 256 -3.35 -16.07 14.10
CA GLU A 256 -4.30 -15.06 14.54
C GLU A 256 -3.56 -13.82 15.01
N PRO A 257 -3.97 -12.61 14.55
CA PRO A 257 -3.38 -11.38 14.97
C PRO A 257 -3.41 -11.24 16.50
N ARG A 258 -2.26 -11.04 17.11
CA ARG A 258 -2.16 -10.84 18.57
C ARG A 258 -2.07 -9.35 18.84
N GLU A 259 -2.80 -8.91 19.87
CA GLU A 259 -2.63 -7.54 20.37
C GLU A 259 -1.18 -7.32 20.83
N ASP A 260 -0.62 -6.17 20.45
CA ASP A 260 0.76 -5.80 20.76
C ASP A 260 0.88 -5.18 22.15
#